data_9ccabc38a540667ca042c6b4f21fe6a1
#
_entry.id   9ccabc38a540667ca042c6b4f21fe6a1
#
_cell.length_a   1.000
_cell.length_b   1.000
_cell.length_c   1.000
_cell.angle_alpha   90.00
_cell.angle_beta   90.00
_cell.angle_gamma   90.00
#
_symmetry.space_group_name_H-M   'P 1'
#
loop_
_entity.id
_entity.type
_entity.pdbx_description
1 polymer ?
#
loop_
_entity_poly.entity_id
_entity_poly.type
_entity_poly.pdbx_seq_one_letter_code
_entity_poly.pdbx_strand_id
1 'polypeptide(L)'
;MRFPPSWLDELRARADIVQIVGQYVQLKKNGRKYWGLCPFHGEKTASFSVDPEKQLFYCFGCKAGGSVIHFVMEIEHLPFPEAVKHLADQLHMPLPQMEADPDYQRRQTQRERLLACNRDAAHFFYETLFTPAGQPMLDYLKRRGVSDGVIRKFGLGAAPNSWDALTRAMQAKGYTTEELQMAGLIVIKDAEEATADRPARPRRAFDMFRNRAIFPII
;
A
#
# COMPACT_ATOMS: atom_id res chain seq x y z
N MET A 1 -1.87 13.52 -3.02
CA MET A 1 -1.58 14.69 -3.89
C MET A 1 -2.26 14.47 -5.22
N ARG A 2 -3.13 15.36 -5.66
CA ARG A 2 -3.85 15.24 -6.94
C ARG A 2 -3.56 16.48 -7.77
N PHE A 3 -2.83 16.30 -8.86
CA PHE A 3 -2.56 17.38 -9.80
C PHE A 3 -3.83 17.70 -10.61
N PRO A 4 -4.11 18.97 -10.93
CA PRO A 4 -5.23 19.33 -11.80
C PRO A 4 -5.09 18.64 -13.17
N PRO A 5 -6.17 18.10 -13.75
CA PRO A 5 -6.11 17.43 -15.05
C PRO A 5 -5.55 18.32 -16.16
N SER A 6 -5.98 19.58 -16.23
CA SER A 6 -5.51 20.56 -17.21
C SER A 6 -4.00 20.83 -17.11
N TRP A 7 -3.47 20.87 -15.90
CA TRP A 7 -2.04 21.05 -15.66
C TRP A 7 -1.24 19.78 -16.05
N LEU A 8 -1.78 18.59 -15.79
CA LEU A 8 -1.16 17.33 -16.27
C LEU A 8 -1.16 17.23 -17.79
N ASP A 9 -2.21 17.71 -18.46
CA ASP A 9 -2.28 17.74 -19.91
C ASP A 9 -1.26 18.73 -20.49
N GLU A 10 -1.07 19.87 -19.84
CA GLU A 10 -0.02 20.84 -20.20
C GLU A 10 1.38 20.24 -20.00
N LEU A 11 1.63 19.55 -18.89
CA LEU A 11 2.90 18.84 -18.63
C LEU A 11 3.19 17.83 -19.72
N ARG A 12 2.19 17.01 -20.10
CA ARG A 12 2.32 16.02 -21.18
C ARG A 12 2.57 16.67 -22.54
N ALA A 13 1.93 17.80 -22.81
CA ALA A 13 2.12 18.52 -24.06
C ALA A 13 3.52 19.16 -24.20
N ARG A 14 4.12 19.56 -23.07
CA ARG A 14 5.49 20.09 -23.03
C ARG A 14 6.57 19.02 -23.00
N ALA A 15 6.27 17.85 -22.46
CA ALA A 15 7.20 16.74 -22.31
C ALA A 15 7.29 15.94 -23.61
N ASP A 16 8.28 16.25 -24.46
CA ASP A 16 8.58 15.40 -25.61
C ASP A 16 9.19 14.08 -25.18
N ILE A 17 8.45 13.00 -25.41
CA ILE A 17 8.87 11.67 -25.01
C ILE A 17 10.19 11.22 -25.64
N VAL A 18 10.49 11.66 -26.88
CA VAL A 18 11.75 11.31 -27.55
C VAL A 18 12.92 11.98 -26.85
N GLN A 19 12.77 13.25 -26.45
CA GLN A 19 13.80 13.99 -25.72
C GLN A 19 14.04 13.39 -24.34
N ILE A 20 12.97 13.13 -23.59
CA ILE A 20 13.09 12.58 -22.23
C ILE A 20 13.69 11.18 -22.24
N VAL A 21 13.15 10.28 -23.08
CA VAL A 21 13.68 8.91 -23.20
C VAL A 21 15.11 8.90 -23.75
N GLY A 22 15.43 9.82 -24.67
CA GLY A 22 16.75 9.96 -25.25
C GLY A 22 17.87 10.27 -24.25
N GLN A 23 17.56 10.75 -23.07
CA GLN A 23 18.52 10.94 -21.97
C GLN A 23 18.99 9.62 -21.37
N TYR A 24 18.19 8.58 -21.45
CA TYR A 24 18.44 7.26 -20.84
C TYR A 24 18.76 6.17 -21.89
N VAL A 25 18.23 6.30 -23.08
CA VAL A 25 18.28 5.28 -24.14
C VAL A 25 18.82 5.88 -25.44
N GLN A 26 19.81 5.23 -26.06
CA GLN A 26 20.23 5.60 -27.40
C GLN A 26 19.16 5.22 -28.42
N LEU A 27 18.41 6.21 -28.85
CA LEU A 27 17.33 6.05 -29.81
C LEU A 27 17.82 6.26 -31.27
N LYS A 28 17.43 5.32 -32.13
CA LYS A 28 17.67 5.41 -33.57
C LYS A 28 16.34 5.54 -34.32
N LYS A 29 16.20 6.53 -35.17
CA LYS A 29 14.97 6.72 -35.97
C LYS A 29 14.86 5.61 -37.02
N ASN A 30 13.70 4.97 -37.08
CA ASN A 30 13.34 4.00 -38.08
C ASN A 30 11.89 4.23 -38.51
N GLY A 31 11.70 4.77 -39.70
CA GLY A 31 10.42 5.24 -40.20
C GLY A 31 9.85 6.38 -39.35
N ARG A 32 8.64 6.20 -38.84
CA ARG A 32 7.94 7.19 -37.99
C ARG A 32 8.25 7.05 -36.50
N LYS A 33 8.99 6.00 -36.09
CA LYS A 33 9.28 5.70 -34.70
C LYS A 33 10.77 5.73 -34.40
N TYR A 34 11.10 5.79 -33.14
CA TYR A 34 12.45 5.62 -32.61
C TYR A 34 12.59 4.27 -31.95
N TRP A 35 13.76 3.65 -32.07
CA TRP A 35 14.05 2.32 -31.53
C TRP A 35 15.35 2.32 -30.74
N GLY A 36 15.41 1.55 -29.68
CA GLY A 36 16.60 1.38 -28.85
C GLY A 36 16.56 0.07 -28.06
N LEU A 37 17.62 -0.16 -27.28
CA LEU A 37 17.63 -1.24 -26.29
C LEU A 37 16.75 -0.84 -25.10
N CYS A 38 16.00 -1.79 -24.57
CA CYS A 38 15.12 -1.54 -23.45
C CYS A 38 15.92 -1.27 -22.16
N PRO A 39 15.63 -0.20 -21.42
CA PRO A 39 16.30 0.06 -20.16
C PRO A 39 15.75 -0.78 -18.99
N PHE A 40 14.60 -1.44 -19.17
CA PHE A 40 13.89 -2.18 -18.12
C PHE A 40 14.22 -3.68 -18.09
N HIS A 41 14.87 -4.23 -19.15
CA HIS A 41 15.36 -5.60 -19.19
C HIS A 41 16.59 -5.73 -20.07
N GLY A 42 17.41 -6.74 -19.81
CA GLY A 42 18.64 -7.00 -20.59
C GLY A 42 18.31 -7.61 -21.94
N GLU A 43 18.72 -6.94 -23.04
CA GLU A 43 18.56 -7.44 -24.41
C GLU A 43 19.73 -7.03 -25.31
N LYS A 44 19.91 -7.77 -26.42
CA LYS A 44 20.95 -7.47 -27.43
C LYS A 44 20.40 -6.86 -28.72
N THR A 45 19.10 -6.99 -28.93
CA THR A 45 18.39 -6.51 -30.12
C THR A 45 17.35 -5.47 -29.70
N ALA A 46 17.30 -4.35 -30.44
CA ALA A 46 16.38 -3.26 -30.12
C ALA A 46 14.91 -3.70 -30.18
N SER A 47 14.24 -3.80 -29.05
CA SER A 47 12.81 -4.08 -28.95
C SER A 47 12.00 -2.96 -28.32
N PHE A 48 12.66 -1.91 -27.85
CA PHE A 48 12.04 -0.73 -27.27
C PHE A 48 11.74 0.31 -28.34
N SER A 49 10.48 0.70 -28.47
CA SER A 49 10.03 1.68 -29.46
C SER A 49 9.40 2.90 -28.78
N VAL A 50 9.66 4.08 -29.36
CA VAL A 50 9.05 5.35 -28.98
C VAL A 50 8.32 5.93 -30.19
N ASP A 51 7.05 6.24 -30.01
CA ASP A 51 6.17 6.81 -31.02
C ASP A 51 5.97 8.31 -30.70
N PRO A 52 6.58 9.23 -31.49
CA PRO A 52 6.50 10.65 -31.21
C PRO A 52 5.11 11.25 -31.51
N GLU A 53 4.34 10.65 -32.42
CA GLU A 53 3.00 11.13 -32.77
C GLU A 53 2.02 10.80 -31.64
N LYS A 54 2.16 9.61 -31.03
CA LYS A 54 1.31 9.15 -29.93
C LYS A 54 1.82 9.55 -28.55
N GLN A 55 3.06 10.04 -28.44
CA GLN A 55 3.73 10.33 -27.17
C GLN A 55 3.75 9.12 -26.23
N LEU A 56 4.03 7.92 -26.79
CA LEU A 56 4.04 6.65 -26.08
C LEU A 56 5.32 5.87 -26.36
N PHE A 57 5.77 5.13 -25.37
CA PHE A 57 6.78 4.08 -25.56
C PHE A 57 6.16 2.69 -25.39
N TYR A 58 6.80 1.70 -25.99
CA TYR A 58 6.43 0.30 -25.82
C TYR A 58 7.62 -0.62 -26.07
N CYS A 59 7.86 -1.56 -25.18
CA CYS A 59 8.84 -2.62 -25.35
C CYS A 59 8.19 -3.93 -25.79
N PHE A 60 8.60 -4.47 -26.91
CA PHE A 60 8.06 -5.75 -27.42
C PHE A 60 8.63 -6.95 -26.69
N GLY A 61 9.76 -6.80 -25.95
CA GLY A 61 10.36 -7.83 -25.12
C GLY A 61 9.61 -8.01 -23.79
N CYS A 62 9.71 -7.04 -22.88
CA CYS A 62 9.13 -7.12 -21.53
C CYS A 62 7.70 -6.59 -21.41
N LYS A 63 7.11 -6.03 -22.49
CA LYS A 63 5.75 -5.45 -22.54
C LYS A 63 5.58 -4.17 -21.71
N ALA A 64 6.63 -3.60 -21.17
CA ALA A 64 6.58 -2.28 -20.53
C ALA A 64 6.15 -1.23 -21.56
N GLY A 65 5.25 -0.34 -21.18
CA GLY A 65 4.74 0.69 -22.09
C GLY A 65 3.92 1.74 -21.38
N GLY A 66 3.81 2.92 -22.01
CA GLY A 66 3.03 4.01 -21.44
C GLY A 66 3.45 5.39 -21.96
N SER A 67 3.01 6.43 -21.25
CA SER A 67 3.37 7.82 -21.53
C SER A 67 4.74 8.17 -20.93
N VAL A 68 5.20 9.39 -21.18
CA VAL A 68 6.45 9.93 -20.60
C VAL A 68 6.46 9.86 -19.08
N ILE A 69 5.31 10.09 -18.41
CA ILE A 69 5.23 9.99 -16.94
C ILE A 69 5.46 8.54 -16.49
N HIS A 70 4.86 7.57 -17.17
CA HIS A 70 5.08 6.15 -16.87
C HIS A 70 6.55 5.75 -17.09
N PHE A 71 7.19 6.28 -18.13
CA PHE A 71 8.61 6.04 -18.37
C PHE A 71 9.48 6.51 -17.20
N VAL A 72 9.24 7.74 -16.73
CA VAL A 72 9.99 8.30 -15.59
C VAL A 72 9.71 7.52 -14.30
N MET A 73 8.45 7.11 -14.05
CA MET A 73 8.12 6.27 -12.90
C MET A 73 8.92 4.96 -12.88
N GLU A 74 9.02 4.30 -14.02
CA GLU A 74 9.72 3.00 -14.16
C GLU A 74 11.24 3.17 -14.08
N ILE A 75 11.82 4.15 -14.77
CA ILE A 75 13.28 4.29 -14.88
C ILE A 75 13.91 4.85 -13.60
N GLU A 76 13.23 5.78 -12.93
CA GLU A 76 13.69 6.42 -11.71
C GLU A 76 13.12 5.74 -10.44
N HIS A 77 12.28 4.71 -10.61
CA HIS A 77 11.58 4.02 -9.51
C HIS A 77 10.79 4.97 -8.60
N LEU A 78 10.17 5.99 -9.22
CA LEU A 78 9.42 7.01 -8.50
C LEU A 78 7.92 6.73 -8.51
N PRO A 79 7.20 7.02 -7.43
CA PRO A 79 5.75 7.05 -7.45
C PRO A 79 5.24 8.22 -8.29
N PHE A 80 4.01 8.10 -8.81
CA PHE A 80 3.43 9.07 -9.75
C PHE A 80 3.60 10.55 -9.33
N PRO A 81 3.34 10.97 -8.08
CA PRO A 81 3.48 12.38 -7.72
C PRO A 81 4.92 12.89 -7.82
N GLU A 82 5.90 12.04 -7.56
CA GLU A 82 7.33 12.40 -7.60
C GLU A 82 7.85 12.41 -9.04
N ALA A 83 7.41 11.47 -9.88
CA ALA A 83 7.72 11.47 -11.30
C ALA A 83 7.15 12.72 -12.01
N VAL A 84 5.94 13.15 -11.64
CA VAL A 84 5.33 14.38 -12.16
C VAL A 84 6.13 15.62 -11.74
N LYS A 85 6.57 15.71 -10.47
CA LYS A 85 7.43 16.80 -10.01
C LYS A 85 8.77 16.81 -10.73
N HIS A 86 9.40 15.65 -10.87
CA HIS A 86 10.68 15.48 -11.58
C HIS A 86 10.59 16.00 -13.02
N LEU A 87 9.53 15.64 -13.75
CA LEU A 87 9.29 16.16 -15.11
C LEU A 87 9.02 17.65 -15.12
N ALA A 88 8.24 18.16 -14.16
CA ALA A 88 7.97 19.60 -14.06
C ALA A 88 9.26 20.40 -13.83
N ASP A 89 10.16 19.91 -12.96
CA ASP A 89 11.45 20.53 -12.71
C ASP A 89 12.35 20.52 -13.96
N GLN A 90 12.41 19.40 -14.68
CA GLN A 90 13.17 19.31 -15.95
C GLN A 90 12.64 20.27 -17.03
N LEU A 91 11.34 20.50 -17.07
CA LEU A 91 10.69 21.37 -18.04
C LEU A 91 10.55 22.82 -17.56
N HIS A 92 11.13 23.15 -16.39
CA HIS A 92 10.98 24.45 -15.72
C HIS A 92 9.52 24.89 -15.61
N MET A 93 8.63 23.93 -15.41
CA MET A 93 7.20 24.17 -15.27
C MET A 93 6.86 24.39 -13.80
N PRO A 94 6.30 25.54 -13.41
CA PRO A 94 5.94 25.76 -12.01
C PRO A 94 4.88 24.75 -11.56
N LEU A 95 5.09 24.19 -10.38
CA LEU A 95 4.09 23.29 -9.79
C LEU A 95 2.81 24.09 -9.54
N PRO A 96 1.63 23.49 -9.79
CA PRO A 96 0.37 24.17 -9.53
C PRO A 96 0.28 24.47 -8.04
N GLN A 97 -0.33 25.61 -7.69
CA GLN A 97 -0.71 25.85 -6.30
C GLN A 97 -1.70 24.75 -5.93
N MET A 98 -1.20 23.81 -5.13
CA MET A 98 -2.00 22.69 -4.69
C MET A 98 -2.91 23.21 -3.58
N GLU A 99 -4.16 23.46 -3.89
CA GLU A 99 -5.16 23.54 -2.84
C GLU A 99 -5.05 22.23 -2.03
N ALA A 100 -4.82 22.39 -0.74
CA ALA A 100 -4.77 21.26 0.17
C ALA A 100 -6.13 20.56 0.07
N ASP A 101 -6.19 19.44 -0.64
CA ASP A 101 -7.41 18.63 -0.67
C ASP A 101 -7.66 18.17 0.78
N PRO A 102 -8.64 18.74 1.49
CA PRO A 102 -8.90 18.42 2.89
C PRO A 102 -9.21 16.93 3.05
N ASP A 103 -9.80 16.31 2.02
CA ASP A 103 -10.10 14.89 2.01
C ASP A 103 -8.85 14.02 1.82
N TYR A 104 -7.83 14.51 1.11
CA TYR A 104 -6.55 13.80 0.98
C TYR A 104 -5.80 13.78 2.31
N GLN A 105 -5.68 14.94 2.98
CA GLN A 105 -5.06 15.01 4.30
C GLN A 105 -5.79 14.14 5.32
N ARG A 106 -7.12 14.17 5.30
CA ARG A 106 -7.97 13.35 6.16
C ARG A 106 -7.74 11.85 5.92
N ARG A 107 -7.70 11.41 4.64
CA ARG A 107 -7.40 10.01 4.27
C ARG A 107 -5.98 9.59 4.65
N GLN A 108 -5.01 10.48 4.49
CA GLN A 108 -3.62 10.22 4.89
C GLN A 108 -3.51 10.04 6.41
N THR A 109 -4.05 10.98 7.19
CA THR A 109 -4.09 10.89 8.65
C THR A 109 -4.81 9.62 9.12
N GLN A 110 -5.95 9.28 8.51
CA GLN A 110 -6.68 8.06 8.80
C GLN A 110 -5.85 6.80 8.49
N ARG A 111 -5.16 6.77 7.34
CA ARG A 111 -4.28 5.65 6.98
C ARG A 111 -3.14 5.48 7.98
N GLU A 112 -2.47 6.57 8.35
CA GLU A 112 -1.40 6.54 9.34
C GLU A 112 -1.89 6.04 10.69
N ARG A 113 -3.09 6.47 11.09
CA ARG A 113 -3.75 6.04 12.32
C ARG A 113 -4.08 4.55 12.30
N LEU A 114 -4.60 4.01 11.19
CA LEU A 114 -4.88 2.59 11.03
C LEU A 114 -3.60 1.74 11.00
N LEU A 115 -2.53 2.21 10.36
CA LEU A 115 -1.24 1.53 10.38
C LEU A 115 -0.64 1.50 11.80
N ALA A 116 -0.77 2.58 12.56
CA ALA A 116 -0.37 2.61 13.96
C ALA A 116 -1.18 1.62 14.81
N CYS A 117 -2.50 1.58 14.60
CA CYS A 117 -3.41 0.63 15.26
C CYS A 117 -3.00 -0.82 14.99
N ASN A 118 -2.71 -1.18 13.74
CA ASN A 118 -2.28 -2.52 13.36
C ASN A 118 -0.92 -2.89 13.97
N ARG A 119 0.03 -1.96 14.05
CA ARG A 119 1.32 -2.19 14.72
C ARG A 119 1.14 -2.44 16.22
N ASP A 120 0.31 -1.64 16.87
CA ASP A 120 0.02 -1.80 18.30
C ASP A 120 -0.71 -3.12 18.60
N ALA A 121 -1.64 -3.53 17.72
CA ALA A 121 -2.30 -4.81 17.82
C ALA A 121 -1.33 -6.00 17.62
N ALA A 122 -0.42 -5.90 16.63
CA ALA A 122 0.62 -6.90 16.42
C ALA A 122 1.54 -7.03 17.65
N HIS A 123 1.90 -5.89 18.26
CA HIS A 123 2.68 -5.88 19.50
C HIS A 123 1.92 -6.54 20.66
N PHE A 124 0.64 -6.22 20.84
CA PHE A 124 -0.21 -6.87 21.84
C PHE A 124 -0.25 -8.39 21.65
N PHE A 125 -0.43 -8.90 20.45
CA PHE A 125 -0.42 -10.33 20.20
C PHE A 125 0.96 -10.97 20.43
N TYR A 126 2.03 -10.27 20.07
CA TYR A 126 3.39 -10.72 20.33
C TYR A 126 3.67 -10.87 21.83
N GLU A 127 3.35 -9.85 22.62
CA GLU A 127 3.49 -9.91 24.08
C GLU A 127 2.61 -11.00 24.69
N THR A 128 1.37 -11.12 24.23
CA THR A 128 0.43 -12.15 24.70
C THR A 128 0.99 -13.56 24.53
N LEU A 129 1.76 -13.82 23.44
CA LEU A 129 2.34 -15.15 23.19
C LEU A 129 3.21 -15.65 24.35
N PHE A 130 3.86 -14.75 25.07
CA PHE A 130 4.77 -15.07 26.18
C PHE A 130 4.10 -14.98 27.57
N THR A 131 2.80 -14.79 27.62
CA THR A 131 2.01 -14.83 28.84
C THR A 131 1.38 -16.21 29.04
N PRO A 132 0.85 -16.52 30.23
CA PRO A 132 0.09 -17.75 30.46
C PRO A 132 -1.08 -17.94 29.48
N ALA A 133 -1.72 -16.84 29.06
CA ALA A 133 -2.82 -16.88 28.09
C ALA A 133 -2.37 -17.28 26.68
N GLY A 134 -1.13 -17.01 26.31
CA GLY A 134 -0.53 -17.36 25.02
C GLY A 134 0.20 -18.70 25.00
N GLN A 135 0.47 -19.30 26.17
CA GLN A 135 1.25 -20.53 26.29
C GLN A 135 0.76 -21.68 25.37
N PRO A 136 -0.55 -21.94 25.24
CA PRO A 136 -1.02 -22.99 24.33
C PRO A 136 -0.61 -22.76 22.86
N MET A 137 -0.55 -21.48 22.43
CA MET A 137 -0.12 -21.13 21.06
C MET A 137 1.40 -21.21 20.92
N LEU A 138 2.17 -20.84 21.93
CA LEU A 138 3.62 -21.00 21.95
C LEU A 138 4.00 -22.48 21.84
N ASP A 139 3.35 -23.34 22.59
CA ASP A 139 3.55 -24.79 22.55
C ASP A 139 3.14 -25.38 21.19
N TYR A 140 2.05 -24.87 20.61
CA TYR A 140 1.64 -25.23 19.25
C TYR A 140 2.71 -24.87 18.22
N LEU A 141 3.23 -23.64 18.24
CA LEU A 141 4.28 -23.18 17.31
C LEU A 141 5.54 -24.02 17.47
N LYS A 142 5.98 -24.32 18.68
CA LYS A 142 7.14 -25.18 18.94
C LYS A 142 6.95 -26.61 18.43
N ARG A 143 5.79 -27.21 18.64
CA ARG A 143 5.46 -28.53 18.08
C ARG A 143 5.48 -28.56 16.55
N ARG A 144 5.18 -27.41 15.91
CA ARG A 144 5.26 -27.23 14.47
C ARG A 144 6.68 -26.94 13.96
N GLY A 145 7.69 -26.99 14.83
CA GLY A 145 9.10 -26.77 14.47
C GLY A 145 9.47 -25.29 14.30
N VAL A 146 8.63 -24.35 14.73
CA VAL A 146 8.93 -22.92 14.65
C VAL A 146 9.91 -22.56 15.78
N SER A 147 11.12 -22.14 15.42
CA SER A 147 12.14 -21.76 16.39
C SER A 147 11.88 -20.40 17.02
N ASP A 148 12.43 -20.17 18.23
CA ASP A 148 12.32 -18.87 18.92
C ASP A 148 12.91 -17.72 18.07
N GLY A 149 13.94 -17.99 17.26
CA GLY A 149 14.51 -17.03 16.33
C GLY A 149 13.52 -16.60 15.25
N VAL A 150 12.74 -17.54 14.72
CA VAL A 150 11.67 -17.26 13.73
C VAL A 150 10.52 -16.50 14.40
N ILE A 151 10.09 -16.91 15.60
CA ILE A 151 9.03 -16.21 16.35
C ILE A 151 9.40 -14.74 16.53
N ARG A 152 10.62 -14.44 16.98
CA ARG A 152 11.09 -13.06 17.19
C ARG A 152 11.24 -12.29 15.88
N LYS A 153 11.89 -12.92 14.87
CA LYS A 153 12.16 -12.27 13.59
C LYS A 153 10.89 -11.82 12.87
N PHE A 154 9.83 -12.62 12.94
CA PHE A 154 8.57 -12.35 12.25
C PHE A 154 7.48 -11.82 13.18
N GLY A 155 7.76 -11.58 14.46
CA GLY A 155 6.81 -11.02 15.41
C GLY A 155 5.56 -11.89 15.61
N LEU A 156 5.73 -13.23 15.59
CA LEU A 156 4.58 -14.12 15.75
C LEU A 156 3.92 -13.92 17.12
N GLY A 157 2.59 -13.96 17.15
CA GLY A 157 1.82 -13.66 18.34
C GLY A 157 0.73 -14.68 18.64
N ALA A 158 0.02 -14.44 19.74
CA ALA A 158 -1.15 -15.21 20.14
C ALA A 158 -2.36 -14.31 20.43
N ALA A 159 -3.49 -14.64 19.86
CA ALA A 159 -4.76 -14.07 20.28
C ALA A 159 -5.28 -14.88 21.49
N PRO A 160 -5.53 -14.23 22.62
CA PRO A 160 -6.01 -14.92 23.83
C PRO A 160 -7.42 -15.47 23.64
N ASN A 161 -7.82 -16.41 24.48
CA ASN A 161 -9.19 -16.92 24.46
C ASN A 161 -10.14 -15.94 25.20
N SER A 162 -10.28 -14.75 24.66
CA SER A 162 -11.15 -13.68 25.17
C SER A 162 -11.93 -13.05 24.03
N TRP A 163 -13.10 -12.49 24.35
CA TRP A 163 -13.95 -11.81 23.38
C TRP A 163 -13.63 -10.33 23.20
N ASP A 164 -12.86 -9.72 24.12
CA ASP A 164 -12.66 -8.28 24.22
C ASP A 164 -11.26 -7.86 24.73
N ALA A 165 -10.32 -8.81 24.88
CA ALA A 165 -9.00 -8.49 25.43
C ALA A 165 -8.21 -7.52 24.54
N LEU A 166 -8.23 -7.73 23.23
CA LEU A 166 -7.61 -6.80 22.28
C LEU A 166 -8.34 -5.46 22.29
N THR A 167 -9.69 -5.49 22.23
CA THR A 167 -10.52 -4.27 22.25
C THR A 167 -10.16 -3.40 23.44
N ARG A 168 -10.13 -3.96 24.65
CA ARG A 168 -9.77 -3.21 25.87
C ARG A 168 -8.35 -2.66 25.83
N ALA A 169 -7.39 -3.46 25.37
CA ALA A 169 -6.00 -3.03 25.28
C ALA A 169 -5.83 -1.87 24.30
N MET A 170 -6.48 -1.93 23.15
CA MET A 170 -6.40 -0.87 22.14
C MET A 170 -7.16 0.40 22.56
N GLN A 171 -8.32 0.26 23.21
CA GLN A 171 -9.06 1.39 23.77
C GLN A 171 -8.26 2.12 24.87
N ALA A 172 -7.52 1.38 25.69
CA ALA A 172 -6.62 1.96 26.69
C ALA A 172 -5.47 2.79 26.03
N LYS A 173 -5.11 2.49 24.78
CA LYS A 173 -4.16 3.27 23.96
C LYS A 173 -4.84 4.42 23.19
N GLY A 174 -6.15 4.62 23.35
CA GLY A 174 -6.92 5.70 22.73
C GLY A 174 -7.40 5.42 21.31
N TYR A 175 -7.50 4.15 20.90
CA TYR A 175 -8.16 3.79 19.63
C TYR A 175 -9.67 3.67 19.81
N THR A 176 -10.43 4.17 18.84
CA THR A 176 -11.90 4.08 18.85
C THR A 176 -12.38 2.73 18.33
N THR A 177 -13.63 2.39 18.64
CA THR A 177 -14.27 1.18 18.12
C THR A 177 -14.34 1.18 16.59
N GLU A 178 -14.57 2.35 15.99
CA GLU A 178 -14.61 2.52 14.54
C GLU A 178 -13.23 2.29 13.90
N GLU A 179 -12.16 2.79 14.52
CA GLU A 179 -10.79 2.54 14.07
C GLU A 179 -10.44 1.06 14.13
N LEU A 180 -10.81 0.37 15.21
CA LEU A 180 -10.59 -1.07 15.36
C LEU A 180 -11.38 -1.89 14.34
N GLN A 181 -12.62 -1.48 14.02
CA GLN A 181 -13.42 -2.11 12.99
C GLN A 181 -12.81 -1.90 11.59
N MET A 182 -12.39 -0.67 11.26
CA MET A 182 -11.74 -0.34 9.99
C MET A 182 -10.40 -1.07 9.83
N ALA A 183 -9.67 -1.27 10.92
CA ALA A 183 -8.44 -2.05 10.95
C ALA A 183 -8.68 -3.57 10.82
N GLY A 184 -9.93 -4.04 10.84
CA GLY A 184 -10.28 -5.46 10.77
C GLY A 184 -9.95 -6.24 12.05
N LEU A 185 -9.79 -5.56 13.18
CA LEU A 185 -9.41 -6.16 14.45
C LEU A 185 -10.62 -6.63 15.28
N ILE A 186 -11.78 -6.04 15.05
CA ILE A 186 -13.03 -6.37 15.71
C ILE A 186 -14.19 -6.52 14.72
N VAL A 187 -15.20 -7.26 15.14
CA VAL A 187 -16.49 -7.37 14.46
C VAL A 187 -17.56 -6.72 15.30
N ILE A 188 -18.37 -5.87 14.71
CA ILE A 188 -19.56 -5.31 15.35
C ILE A 188 -20.77 -6.08 14.85
N LYS A 189 -21.57 -6.59 15.79
CA LYS A 189 -22.91 -7.11 15.53
C LYS A 189 -23.93 -6.07 15.96
N ASP A 190 -24.80 -5.70 15.04
CA ASP A 190 -25.89 -4.77 15.34
C ASP A 190 -26.87 -5.36 16.36
N ALA A 191 -27.65 -4.48 16.97
CA ALA A 191 -28.71 -4.89 17.87
C ALA A 191 -29.75 -5.72 17.11
N GLU A 192 -30.16 -6.84 17.68
CA GLU A 192 -31.23 -7.68 17.17
C GLU A 192 -32.49 -7.40 18.01
N GLU A 193 -33.60 -7.08 17.38
CA GLU A 193 -34.90 -6.94 18.06
C GLU A 193 -35.39 -8.29 18.59
N ALA A 194 -36.18 -8.24 19.66
CA ALA A 194 -36.80 -9.45 20.20
C ALA A 194 -37.78 -10.06 19.19
N THR A 195 -37.68 -11.36 18.98
CA THR A 195 -38.68 -12.16 18.24
C THR A 195 -39.39 -13.09 19.19
N ALA A 196 -40.49 -13.75 18.76
CA ALA A 196 -41.25 -14.67 19.60
C ALA A 196 -40.38 -15.77 20.27
N ASP A 197 -39.29 -16.17 19.60
CA ASP A 197 -38.42 -17.26 20.05
C ASP A 197 -37.05 -16.81 20.59
N ARG A 198 -36.72 -15.48 20.51
CA ARG A 198 -35.41 -14.97 20.90
C ARG A 198 -35.50 -13.60 21.59
N PRO A 199 -34.82 -13.42 22.76
CA PRO A 199 -34.73 -12.10 23.37
C PRO A 199 -33.93 -11.12 22.55
N ALA A 200 -34.22 -9.82 22.68
CA ALA A 200 -33.43 -8.74 22.08
C ALA A 200 -31.97 -8.86 22.48
N ARG A 201 -31.06 -8.60 21.53
CA ARG A 201 -29.62 -8.57 21.76
C ARG A 201 -29.08 -7.16 21.50
N PRO A 202 -28.38 -6.56 22.45
CA PRO A 202 -27.77 -5.26 22.24
C PRO A 202 -26.62 -5.35 21.21
N ARG A 203 -26.32 -4.22 20.59
CA ARG A 203 -25.12 -4.07 19.75
C ARG A 203 -23.88 -4.44 20.55
N ARG A 204 -23.02 -5.30 19.98
CA ARG A 204 -21.80 -5.80 20.63
C ARG A 204 -20.63 -5.80 19.68
N ALA A 205 -19.46 -5.42 20.18
CA ALA A 205 -18.18 -5.56 19.49
C ALA A 205 -17.43 -6.78 20.06
N PHE A 206 -16.75 -7.53 19.20
CA PHE A 206 -15.97 -8.71 19.58
C PHE A 206 -14.63 -8.68 18.88
N ASP A 207 -13.58 -9.13 19.55
CA ASP A 207 -12.27 -9.36 18.93
C ASP A 207 -12.41 -10.34 17.76
N MET A 208 -11.91 -9.96 16.58
CA MET A 208 -11.91 -10.79 15.36
C MET A 208 -11.10 -12.06 15.55
N PHE A 209 -10.00 -11.97 16.28
CA PHE A 209 -9.06 -13.05 16.51
C PHE A 209 -9.17 -13.53 17.96
N ARG A 210 -9.38 -14.82 18.12
CA ARG A 210 -9.49 -15.47 19.42
C ARG A 210 -8.93 -16.88 19.37
N ASN A 211 -8.16 -17.25 20.41
CA ASN A 211 -7.58 -18.58 20.59
C ASN A 211 -6.87 -19.11 19.35
N ARG A 212 -5.96 -18.31 18.79
CA ARG A 212 -5.18 -18.68 17.59
C ARG A 212 -3.80 -18.04 17.55
N ALA A 213 -2.88 -18.70 16.85
CA ALA A 213 -1.61 -18.09 16.51
C ALA A 213 -1.81 -16.97 15.49
N ILE A 214 -1.06 -15.87 15.62
CA ILE A 214 -1.09 -14.70 14.75
C ILE A 214 0.23 -14.60 14.00
N PHE A 215 0.13 -14.46 12.69
CA PHE A 215 1.24 -14.20 11.77
C PHE A 215 1.02 -12.81 11.17
N PRO A 216 1.62 -11.75 11.74
CA PRO A 216 1.42 -10.41 11.21
C PRO A 216 2.12 -10.27 9.87
N ILE A 217 1.43 -9.66 8.90
CA ILE A 217 1.97 -9.22 7.62
C ILE A 217 1.91 -7.70 7.65
N ILE A 218 3.09 -7.05 7.72
CA ILE A 218 3.22 -5.61 7.84
C ILE A 218 3.94 -5.06 6.61
#